data_4aa97dd78e0fb02dea4c86427f1093b0
#
_entry.id   4aa97dd78e0fb02dea4c86427f1093b0
#
_cell.length_a   1.000
_cell.length_b   1.000
_cell.length_c   1.000
_cell.angle_alpha   90.00
_cell.angle_beta   90.00
_cell.angle_gamma   90.00
#
_symmetry.space_group_name_H-M   'P 1'
#
loop_
_entity.id
_entity.type
_entity.pdbx_description
1 polymer ?
#
loop_
_entity_poly.entity_id
_entity_poly.type
_entity_poly.pdbx_seq_one_letter_code
_entity_poly.pdbx_strand_id
1 'polypeptide(L)'
;MAHEIFKHIPTIEYRGEDNDNPLAYNWYDAEKIILGKSLKEHLRFAVCYWHSFNWTGNDVFGEGAFNRPWLTNPKSHQAALEKLDAAFDFFSKLGAPFFCFHDVDVAAHADTVKELSENLRRISDPLNDKMQKHNIELLWGTANLFSHPRYMAGAATNPDPEVFKCAAYQVKNMLELTHQLGGKNYVLWGGREGYDTLLNTDIKQELDQYARFLSLIVEHKEKIGFRGQLLIEPKPCEPTKHQYDRDVSTVIAFLEKYGLLDSIKLNIEANHATLAGLSFEHEVANAIAYGVFGSIDINRGDPQNGWDTDQFNNDCKEMTLILTHILMDGGFKSGGFNFDAKLRRQSIDIDDIFIAHIGGIDVLAKALINASRIIEDKFLESFKNERYRAWKTEESKNILSGKFSLEEVIENINEPKIKSGKQELLEKYISNNTCLLYTSPSPRDS
;
A
#
# COMPACT_ATOMS: atom_id res chain seq x y z
N MET A 1 -8.95 21.91 22.44
CA MET A 1 -9.94 20.81 22.55
C MET A 1 -9.42 19.49 21.99
N ALA A 2 -8.68 19.46 20.89
CA ALA A 2 -8.12 18.20 20.35
C ALA A 2 -7.15 17.47 21.29
N HIS A 3 -6.38 18.18 22.10
CA HIS A 3 -5.49 17.59 23.11
C HIS A 3 -6.19 16.77 24.22
N GLU A 4 -7.52 16.75 24.24
CA GLU A 4 -8.29 16.02 25.25
C GLU A 4 -8.86 14.68 24.74
N ILE A 5 -8.91 14.45 23.43
CA ILE A 5 -9.58 13.27 22.83
C ILE A 5 -8.88 11.99 23.25
N PHE A 6 -7.56 11.91 23.07
CA PHE A 6 -6.75 10.73 23.41
C PHE A 6 -5.99 10.90 24.74
N LYS A 7 -6.42 11.82 25.62
CA LYS A 7 -5.72 12.15 26.86
C LYS A 7 -5.45 10.94 27.76
N HIS A 8 -6.37 9.97 27.77
CA HIS A 8 -6.26 8.75 28.56
C HIS A 8 -5.39 7.67 27.92
N ILE A 9 -5.05 7.81 26.63
CA ILE A 9 -4.17 6.87 25.92
C ILE A 9 -2.71 7.28 26.17
N PRO A 10 -1.86 6.37 26.68
CA PRO A 10 -0.44 6.64 26.82
C PRO A 10 0.28 6.62 25.47
N THR A 11 1.53 7.03 25.44
CA THR A 11 2.42 6.70 24.30
C THR A 11 2.59 5.18 24.23
N ILE A 12 2.43 4.63 23.05
CA ILE A 12 2.52 3.19 22.81
C ILE A 12 4.00 2.79 22.73
N GLU A 13 4.40 1.86 23.57
CA GLU A 13 5.79 1.41 23.71
C GLU A 13 5.89 -0.10 23.54
N TYR A 14 7.06 -0.59 23.12
CA TYR A 14 7.38 -2.00 23.12
C TYR A 14 7.54 -2.51 24.55
N ARG A 15 6.86 -3.62 24.89
CA ARG A 15 6.90 -4.23 26.23
C ARG A 15 7.23 -5.73 26.23
N GLY A 16 7.51 -6.30 25.05
CA GLY A 16 7.89 -7.71 24.92
C GLY A 16 6.72 -8.63 24.65
N GLU A 17 7.06 -9.85 24.23
CA GLU A 17 6.14 -10.83 23.66
C GLU A 17 5.06 -11.31 24.65
N ASP A 18 5.41 -11.38 25.95
CA ASP A 18 4.51 -11.88 27.02
C ASP A 18 3.64 -10.78 27.65
N ASN A 19 3.65 -9.57 27.08
CA ASN A 19 2.87 -8.47 27.63
C ASN A 19 1.40 -8.59 27.24
N ASP A 20 0.49 -8.42 28.19
CA ASP A 20 -0.97 -8.50 28.03
C ASP A 20 -1.68 -7.13 27.91
N ASN A 21 -0.93 -6.02 27.93
CA ASN A 21 -1.49 -4.69 27.76
C ASN A 21 -1.85 -4.45 26.28
N PRO A 22 -3.14 -4.25 25.93
CA PRO A 22 -3.55 -4.05 24.54
C PRO A 22 -3.05 -2.71 23.93
N LEU A 23 -2.59 -1.77 24.78
CA LEU A 23 -2.01 -0.49 24.39
C LEU A 23 -0.48 -0.50 24.47
N ALA A 24 0.14 -1.60 24.09
CA ALA A 24 1.60 -1.75 23.98
C ALA A 24 1.96 -2.66 22.81
N TYR A 25 3.14 -2.46 22.23
CA TYR A 25 3.69 -3.37 21.23
C TYR A 25 4.29 -4.61 21.89
N ASN A 26 3.98 -5.77 21.32
CA ASN A 26 4.56 -7.04 21.73
C ASN A 26 5.74 -7.45 20.85
N TRP A 27 5.78 -7.03 19.60
CA TRP A 27 6.79 -7.40 18.61
C TRP A 27 7.54 -6.22 18.02
N TYR A 28 6.89 -5.04 17.92
CA TYR A 28 7.48 -3.87 17.31
C TYR A 28 8.36 -3.10 18.30
N ASP A 29 9.63 -3.47 18.34
CA ASP A 29 10.71 -2.67 18.92
C ASP A 29 11.35 -1.84 17.80
N ALA A 30 11.02 -0.56 17.73
CA ALA A 30 11.38 0.33 16.62
C ALA A 30 12.88 0.37 16.33
N GLU A 31 13.71 0.28 17.36
CA GLU A 31 15.17 0.39 17.26
C GLU A 31 15.89 -0.98 17.14
N LYS A 32 15.16 -2.10 17.22
CA LYS A 32 15.74 -3.43 17.03
C LYS A 32 16.32 -3.59 15.64
N ILE A 33 17.59 -3.95 15.58
CA ILE A 33 18.33 -4.12 14.32
C ILE A 33 18.10 -5.51 13.73
N ILE A 34 17.65 -5.53 12.48
CA ILE A 34 17.44 -6.73 11.66
C ILE A 34 18.13 -6.50 10.30
N LEU A 35 18.98 -7.41 9.86
CA LEU A 35 19.70 -7.30 8.56
C LEU A 35 20.35 -5.91 8.34
N GLY A 36 20.88 -5.31 9.41
CA GLY A 36 21.62 -4.05 9.37
C GLY A 36 20.80 -2.76 9.39
N LYS A 37 19.47 -2.84 9.51
CA LYS A 37 18.56 -1.69 9.67
C LYS A 37 17.62 -1.91 10.86
N SER A 38 17.08 -0.83 11.42
CA SER A 38 16.07 -0.94 12.47
C SER A 38 14.72 -1.42 11.91
N LEU A 39 13.84 -1.99 12.77
CA LEU A 39 12.48 -2.35 12.39
C LEU A 39 11.72 -1.14 11.78
N LYS A 40 11.89 0.04 12.36
CA LYS A 40 11.32 1.29 11.86
C LYS A 40 11.77 1.61 10.43
N GLU A 41 13.07 1.45 10.14
CA GLU A 41 13.62 1.70 8.79
C GLU A 41 13.17 0.66 7.76
N HIS A 42 12.91 -0.59 8.18
CA HIS A 42 12.37 -1.61 7.29
C HIS A 42 10.90 -1.42 7.00
N LEU A 43 10.07 -1.26 8.04
CA LEU A 43 8.61 -1.25 7.91
C LEU A 43 8.07 0.05 7.35
N ARG A 44 8.67 1.21 7.73
CA ARG A 44 8.27 2.51 7.20
C ARG A 44 6.74 2.67 7.17
N PHE A 45 6.05 2.25 8.25
CA PHE A 45 4.60 2.22 8.24
C PHE A 45 3.97 3.61 8.30
N ALA A 46 2.83 3.75 7.67
CA ALA A 46 2.03 4.95 7.62
C ALA A 46 0.59 4.66 8.09
N VAL A 47 -0.07 5.68 8.62
CA VAL A 47 -1.50 5.65 8.93
C VAL A 47 -2.25 6.37 7.83
N CYS A 48 -3.29 5.74 7.27
CA CYS A 48 -4.17 6.39 6.33
C CYS A 48 -5.14 7.35 7.04
N TYR A 49 -5.31 8.54 6.46
CA TYR A 49 -6.14 9.58 7.07
C TYR A 49 -7.65 9.29 6.90
N TRP A 50 -8.07 8.74 5.74
CA TRP A 50 -9.47 8.55 5.39
C TRP A 50 -10.19 7.54 6.28
N HIS A 51 -9.67 6.36 6.48
CA HIS A 51 -10.26 5.35 7.36
C HIS A 51 -10.14 5.69 8.85
N SER A 52 -9.02 6.31 9.24
CA SER A 52 -8.76 6.59 10.64
C SER A 52 -9.51 7.81 11.15
N PHE A 53 -9.64 8.88 10.35
CA PHE A 53 -10.15 10.18 10.83
C PHE A 53 -11.41 10.67 10.11
N ASN A 54 -11.73 10.19 8.91
CA ASN A 54 -12.92 10.63 8.17
C ASN A 54 -14.05 9.61 8.16
N TRP A 55 -13.73 8.31 8.21
CA TRP A 55 -14.75 7.28 8.19
C TRP A 55 -15.44 7.13 9.55
N THR A 56 -16.77 7.00 9.50
CA THR A 56 -17.63 6.94 10.69
C THR A 56 -18.20 5.55 10.97
N GLY A 57 -17.73 4.52 10.28
CA GLY A 57 -18.27 3.16 10.41
C GLY A 57 -19.53 2.93 9.59
N ASN A 58 -19.82 3.79 8.59
CA ASN A 58 -20.91 3.62 7.65
C ASN A 58 -20.54 2.62 6.54
N ASP A 59 -21.56 1.99 5.98
CA ASP A 59 -21.48 1.14 4.81
C ASP A 59 -22.73 1.31 3.93
N VAL A 60 -22.86 0.53 2.88
CA VAL A 60 -24.04 0.56 1.99
C VAL A 60 -25.34 0.08 2.68
N PHE A 61 -25.25 -0.52 3.86
CA PHE A 61 -26.37 -1.07 4.61
C PHE A 61 -26.78 -0.23 5.83
N GLY A 62 -25.99 0.78 6.22
CA GLY A 62 -26.32 1.59 7.38
C GLY A 62 -25.41 2.78 7.65
N GLU A 63 -25.92 3.67 8.50
CA GLU A 63 -25.22 4.87 8.95
C GLU A 63 -24.02 4.56 9.84
N GLY A 64 -23.16 5.57 10.04
CA GLY A 64 -21.97 5.46 10.87
C GLY A 64 -22.29 5.13 12.34
N ALA A 65 -21.46 4.24 12.93
CA ALA A 65 -21.57 3.83 14.33
C ALA A 65 -20.55 4.52 15.24
N PHE A 66 -19.50 5.16 14.69
CA PHE A 66 -18.41 5.73 15.47
C PHE A 66 -18.69 7.15 15.93
N ASN A 67 -18.41 7.42 17.18
CA ASN A 67 -18.28 8.79 17.66
C ASN A 67 -16.90 9.35 17.24
N ARG A 68 -16.92 10.36 16.36
CA ARG A 68 -15.72 11.05 15.90
C ARG A 68 -15.82 12.54 16.28
N PRO A 69 -15.44 12.92 17.50
CA PRO A 69 -15.67 14.27 18.01
C PRO A 69 -14.97 15.39 17.22
N TRP A 70 -13.99 15.05 16.40
CA TRP A 70 -13.34 15.98 15.46
C TRP A 70 -14.09 16.18 14.15
N LEU A 71 -15.14 15.38 13.86
CA LEU A 71 -15.98 15.53 12.66
C LEU A 71 -17.21 16.38 12.99
N THR A 72 -17.04 17.69 13.08
CA THR A 72 -18.11 18.61 13.44
C THR A 72 -18.76 19.26 12.21
N ASN A 73 -18.08 20.21 11.58
CA ASN A 73 -18.57 20.91 10.40
C ASN A 73 -17.61 20.71 9.22
N PRO A 74 -17.94 19.86 8.24
CA PRO A 74 -17.04 19.52 7.16
C PRO A 74 -16.61 20.71 6.26
N LYS A 75 -17.38 21.78 6.20
CA LYS A 75 -17.05 23.01 5.44
C LYS A 75 -16.23 24.03 6.27
N SER A 76 -15.94 23.75 7.54
CA SER A 76 -15.23 24.68 8.42
C SER A 76 -13.73 24.42 8.37
N HIS A 77 -12.94 25.45 8.08
CA HIS A 77 -11.49 25.40 8.21
C HIS A 77 -11.05 25.12 9.66
N GLN A 78 -11.75 25.68 10.66
CA GLN A 78 -11.47 25.40 12.06
C GLN A 78 -11.67 23.93 12.43
N ALA A 79 -12.73 23.28 11.92
CA ALA A 79 -12.93 21.84 12.10
C ALA A 79 -11.85 20.99 11.41
N ALA A 80 -11.33 21.43 10.26
CA ALA A 80 -10.20 20.79 9.61
C ALA A 80 -8.92 20.87 10.48
N LEU A 81 -8.66 22.01 11.12
CA LEU A 81 -7.54 22.16 12.07
C LEU A 81 -7.71 21.28 13.32
N GLU A 82 -8.91 21.19 13.88
CA GLU A 82 -9.21 20.32 15.04
C GLU A 82 -9.01 18.83 14.70
N LYS A 83 -9.42 18.42 13.49
CA LYS A 83 -9.16 17.07 12.99
C LYS A 83 -7.66 16.82 12.80
N LEU A 84 -6.93 17.79 12.27
CA LEU A 84 -5.48 17.71 12.13
C LEU A 84 -4.78 17.55 13.48
N ASP A 85 -5.24 18.29 14.52
CA ASP A 85 -4.72 18.15 15.88
C ASP A 85 -4.94 16.72 16.41
N ALA A 86 -6.14 16.16 16.23
CA ALA A 86 -6.45 14.79 16.64
C ALA A 86 -5.59 13.75 15.92
N ALA A 87 -5.41 13.91 14.60
CA ALA A 87 -4.59 13.00 13.80
C ALA A 87 -3.13 12.97 14.26
N PHE A 88 -2.51 14.12 14.46
CA PHE A 88 -1.11 14.20 14.89
C PHE A 88 -0.89 13.79 16.35
N ASP A 89 -1.87 13.97 17.24
CA ASP A 89 -1.83 13.37 18.58
C ASP A 89 -1.84 11.84 18.51
N PHE A 90 -2.73 11.27 17.68
CA PHE A 90 -2.77 9.84 17.42
C PHE A 90 -1.46 9.30 16.83
N PHE A 91 -0.97 9.89 15.74
CA PHE A 91 0.27 9.46 15.08
C PHE A 91 1.45 9.48 16.06
N SER A 92 1.56 10.53 16.84
CA SER A 92 2.63 10.74 17.82
C SER A 92 2.59 9.67 18.92
N LYS A 93 1.41 9.38 19.46
CA LYS A 93 1.24 8.36 20.51
C LYS A 93 1.46 6.96 20.00
N LEU A 94 1.04 6.65 18.75
CA LEU A 94 1.28 5.38 18.10
C LEU A 94 2.77 5.21 17.72
N GLY A 95 3.54 6.30 17.62
CA GLY A 95 4.91 6.28 17.11
C GLY A 95 4.98 6.07 15.59
N ALA A 96 3.93 6.47 14.84
CA ALA A 96 3.89 6.35 13.39
C ALA A 96 4.90 7.30 12.74
N PRO A 97 5.85 6.81 11.94
CA PRO A 97 6.82 7.66 11.26
C PRO A 97 6.23 8.39 10.05
N PHE A 98 5.16 7.84 9.47
CA PHE A 98 4.53 8.36 8.25
C PHE A 98 3.00 8.37 8.36
N PHE A 99 2.38 9.15 7.47
CA PHE A 99 0.95 9.16 7.19
C PHE A 99 0.69 9.33 5.71
N CYS A 100 -0.55 9.05 5.27
CA CYS A 100 -1.03 9.23 3.91
C CYS A 100 -2.38 9.93 3.92
N PHE A 101 -2.71 10.72 2.88
CA PHE A 101 -4.00 11.41 2.79
C PHE A 101 -4.41 11.74 1.35
N HIS A 102 -5.73 11.86 1.13
CA HIS A 102 -6.31 12.50 -0.05
C HIS A 102 -6.49 14.00 0.18
N ASP A 103 -6.48 14.77 -0.87
CA ASP A 103 -6.73 16.22 -0.84
C ASP A 103 -7.99 16.61 -0.04
N VAL A 104 -9.05 15.82 -0.14
CA VAL A 104 -10.32 16.04 0.57
C VAL A 104 -10.28 15.65 2.05
N ASP A 105 -9.27 14.90 2.49
CA ASP A 105 -9.21 14.37 3.85
C ASP A 105 -8.84 15.44 4.87
N VAL A 106 -7.88 16.28 4.55
CA VAL A 106 -7.29 17.25 5.47
C VAL A 106 -7.91 18.63 5.35
N ALA A 107 -8.42 18.98 4.16
CA ALA A 107 -9.01 20.28 3.89
C ALA A 107 -10.49 20.35 4.26
N ALA A 108 -11.03 21.57 4.43
CA ALA A 108 -12.47 21.76 4.49
C ALA A 108 -13.12 21.36 3.15
N HIS A 109 -14.32 20.76 3.22
CA HIS A 109 -15.07 20.33 2.03
C HIS A 109 -15.36 21.51 1.11
N ALA A 110 -15.32 21.25 -0.18
CA ALA A 110 -15.51 22.22 -1.23
C ALA A 110 -16.45 21.70 -2.32
N ASP A 111 -17.27 22.58 -2.88
CA ASP A 111 -18.17 22.22 -3.97
C ASP A 111 -17.49 22.30 -5.35
N THR A 112 -16.36 23.03 -5.44
CA THR A 112 -15.58 23.18 -6.68
C THR A 112 -14.10 22.82 -6.48
N VAL A 113 -13.44 22.42 -7.57
CA VAL A 113 -11.98 22.11 -7.53
C VAL A 113 -11.14 23.35 -7.21
N LYS A 114 -11.61 24.55 -7.51
CA LYS A 114 -10.91 25.81 -7.18
C LYS A 114 -10.98 26.09 -5.68
N GLU A 115 -12.16 25.96 -5.11
CA GLU A 115 -12.37 26.12 -3.66
C GLU A 115 -11.58 25.05 -2.87
N LEU A 116 -11.58 23.80 -3.32
CA LEU A 116 -10.74 22.76 -2.72
C LEU A 116 -9.25 23.14 -2.73
N SER A 117 -8.75 23.64 -3.86
CA SER A 117 -7.36 24.11 -3.98
C SER A 117 -7.06 25.27 -3.02
N GLU A 118 -8.00 26.18 -2.79
CA GLU A 118 -7.88 27.27 -1.83
C GLU A 118 -7.86 26.75 -0.39
N ASN A 119 -8.73 25.81 -0.07
CA ASN A 119 -8.78 25.17 1.25
C ASN A 119 -7.51 24.36 1.53
N LEU A 120 -6.94 23.67 0.54
CA LEU A 120 -5.66 22.97 0.65
C LEU A 120 -4.51 23.94 0.93
N ARG A 121 -4.45 25.07 0.24
CA ARG A 121 -3.44 26.11 0.52
C ARG A 121 -3.54 26.69 1.93
N ARG A 122 -4.77 26.83 2.45
CA ARG A 122 -5.00 27.32 3.82
C ARG A 122 -4.57 26.33 4.91
N ILE A 123 -4.62 25.02 4.63
CA ILE A 123 -4.22 23.98 5.59
C ILE A 123 -2.75 23.56 5.45
N SER A 124 -2.06 23.91 4.35
CA SER A 124 -0.71 23.44 4.05
C SER A 124 0.32 23.84 5.10
N ASP A 125 0.32 25.10 5.54
CA ASP A 125 1.26 25.58 6.57
C ASP A 125 0.98 24.93 7.93
N PRO A 126 -0.27 24.91 8.48
CA PRO A 126 -0.59 24.17 9.68
C PRO A 126 -0.21 22.68 9.61
N LEU A 127 -0.40 22.02 8.47
CA LEU A 127 -0.03 20.64 8.26
C LEU A 127 1.50 20.45 8.34
N ASN A 128 2.26 21.30 7.64
CA ASN A 128 3.71 21.28 7.69
C ASN A 128 4.25 21.53 9.11
N ASP A 129 3.69 22.51 9.84
CA ASP A 129 4.07 22.81 11.21
C ASP A 129 3.87 21.58 12.13
N LYS A 130 2.76 20.83 11.96
CA LYS A 130 2.52 19.59 12.68
C LYS A 130 3.52 18.50 12.33
N MET A 131 3.82 18.31 11.04
CA MET A 131 4.83 17.36 10.57
C MET A 131 6.19 17.64 11.21
N GLN A 132 6.63 18.88 11.20
CA GLN A 132 7.91 19.30 11.80
C GLN A 132 7.91 19.13 13.32
N LYS A 133 6.85 19.59 14.01
CA LYS A 133 6.73 19.49 15.47
C LYS A 133 6.79 18.08 15.99
N HIS A 134 6.15 17.13 15.30
CA HIS A 134 6.04 15.74 15.73
C HIS A 134 7.06 14.81 15.05
N ASN A 135 7.90 15.34 14.12
CA ASN A 135 8.85 14.57 13.31
C ASN A 135 8.17 13.40 12.58
N ILE A 136 7.04 13.68 11.92
CA ILE A 136 6.24 12.73 11.15
C ILE A 136 6.24 13.16 9.70
N GLU A 137 6.52 12.24 8.79
CA GLU A 137 6.68 12.54 7.37
C GLU A 137 5.47 12.06 6.55
N LEU A 138 5.31 12.63 5.36
CA LEU A 138 4.30 12.20 4.38
C LEU A 138 4.86 11.05 3.53
N LEU A 139 4.27 9.83 3.64
CA LEU A 139 4.67 8.71 2.80
C LEU A 139 4.19 8.93 1.36
N TRP A 140 2.93 9.32 1.20
CA TRP A 140 2.37 9.76 -0.07
C TRP A 140 1.09 10.57 0.11
N GLY A 141 0.85 11.46 -0.85
CA GLY A 141 -0.40 12.17 -1.03
C GLY A 141 -1.09 11.74 -2.31
N THR A 142 -2.39 11.98 -2.42
CA THR A 142 -3.17 11.68 -3.61
C THR A 142 -4.38 12.61 -3.74
N ALA A 143 -4.95 12.73 -4.93
CA ALA A 143 -6.19 13.42 -5.20
C ALA A 143 -7.37 12.43 -5.20
N ASN A 144 -8.46 12.78 -4.53
CA ASN A 144 -9.71 12.01 -4.58
C ASN A 144 -10.46 12.31 -5.90
N LEU A 145 -10.30 11.45 -6.88
CA LEU A 145 -10.91 11.56 -8.21
C LEU A 145 -12.12 10.63 -8.38
N PHE A 146 -12.80 10.25 -7.29
CA PHE A 146 -13.85 9.22 -7.33
C PHE A 146 -15.10 9.55 -6.49
N SER A 147 -14.98 10.27 -5.39
CA SER A 147 -16.10 10.51 -4.46
C SER A 147 -17.10 11.54 -4.98
N HIS A 148 -16.61 12.61 -5.64
CA HIS A 148 -17.50 13.66 -6.12
C HIS A 148 -18.32 13.18 -7.34
N PRO A 149 -19.65 13.48 -7.44
CA PRO A 149 -20.50 13.03 -8.54
C PRO A 149 -19.99 13.35 -9.95
N ARG A 150 -19.15 14.39 -10.13
CA ARG A 150 -18.54 14.68 -11.45
C ARG A 150 -17.71 13.52 -11.99
N TYR A 151 -17.16 12.68 -11.12
CA TYR A 151 -16.32 11.53 -11.46
C TYR A 151 -17.09 10.21 -11.59
N MET A 152 -18.44 10.24 -11.60
CA MET A 152 -19.26 9.03 -11.63
C MET A 152 -19.01 8.13 -12.86
N ALA A 153 -18.50 8.71 -13.97
CA ALA A 153 -18.14 7.99 -15.20
C ALA A 153 -16.61 8.04 -15.47
N GLY A 154 -15.81 7.99 -14.42
CA GLY A 154 -14.37 8.16 -14.51
C GLY A 154 -13.91 9.61 -14.34
N ALA A 155 -12.64 9.81 -14.12
CA ALA A 155 -11.99 11.11 -14.08
C ALA A 155 -11.15 11.32 -15.35
N ALA A 156 -10.06 10.57 -15.52
CA ALA A 156 -9.24 10.59 -16.72
C ALA A 156 -9.94 9.96 -17.94
N THR A 157 -10.72 8.90 -17.69
CA THR A 157 -11.47 8.17 -18.73
C THR A 157 -12.85 8.75 -19.02
N ASN A 158 -13.22 9.84 -18.34
CA ASN A 158 -14.55 10.45 -18.50
C ASN A 158 -14.83 10.86 -19.95
N PRO A 159 -16.04 10.60 -20.48
CA PRO A 159 -16.42 11.03 -21.82
C PRO A 159 -16.53 12.56 -21.99
N ASP A 160 -16.58 13.32 -20.88
CA ASP A 160 -16.57 14.78 -20.88
C ASP A 160 -15.15 15.33 -20.60
N PRO A 161 -14.51 16.02 -21.57
CA PRO A 161 -13.19 16.60 -21.38
C PRO A 161 -13.12 17.69 -20.29
N GLU A 162 -14.23 18.30 -19.89
CA GLU A 162 -14.23 19.25 -18.77
C GLU A 162 -14.03 18.53 -17.43
N VAL A 163 -14.48 17.29 -17.28
CA VAL A 163 -14.20 16.45 -16.11
C VAL A 163 -12.71 16.06 -16.06
N PHE A 164 -12.14 15.66 -17.21
CA PHE A 164 -10.70 15.42 -17.33
C PHE A 164 -9.87 16.65 -16.88
N LYS A 165 -10.26 17.85 -17.29
CA LYS A 165 -9.59 19.10 -16.86
C LYS A 165 -9.72 19.34 -15.36
N CYS A 166 -10.87 19.08 -14.77
CA CYS A 166 -11.08 19.15 -13.32
C CYS A 166 -10.14 18.17 -12.58
N ALA A 167 -10.05 16.92 -13.05
CA ALA A 167 -9.17 15.91 -12.49
C ALA A 167 -7.68 16.32 -12.60
N ALA A 168 -7.26 16.79 -13.78
CA ALA A 168 -5.91 17.28 -14.01
C ALA A 168 -5.54 18.47 -13.10
N TYR A 169 -6.48 19.40 -12.89
CA TYR A 169 -6.31 20.53 -11.99
C TYR A 169 -6.12 20.05 -10.53
N GLN A 170 -6.95 19.11 -10.09
CA GLN A 170 -6.91 18.55 -8.73
C GLN A 170 -5.60 17.79 -8.48
N VAL A 171 -5.20 16.89 -9.40
CA VAL A 171 -3.92 16.17 -9.31
C VAL A 171 -2.74 17.12 -9.31
N LYS A 172 -2.73 18.13 -10.19
CA LYS A 172 -1.66 19.12 -10.24
C LYS A 172 -1.45 19.78 -8.88
N ASN A 173 -2.52 20.29 -8.26
CA ASN A 173 -2.42 20.98 -6.98
C ASN A 173 -1.97 20.04 -5.86
N MET A 174 -2.49 18.80 -5.84
CA MET A 174 -2.13 17.84 -4.80
C MET A 174 -0.71 17.30 -4.97
N LEU A 175 -0.21 17.13 -6.20
CA LEU A 175 1.17 16.75 -6.46
C LEU A 175 2.15 17.87 -6.04
N GLU A 176 1.81 19.14 -6.33
CA GLU A 176 2.57 20.29 -5.87
C GLU A 176 2.60 20.40 -4.34
N LEU A 177 1.47 20.17 -3.68
CA LEU A 177 1.41 20.13 -2.21
C LEU A 177 2.24 18.97 -1.64
N THR A 178 2.14 17.77 -2.23
CA THR A 178 2.95 16.62 -1.83
C THR A 178 4.43 16.90 -1.94
N HIS A 179 4.85 17.58 -3.02
CA HIS A 179 6.24 18.03 -3.20
C HIS A 179 6.66 19.05 -2.14
N GLN A 180 5.83 20.07 -1.89
CA GLN A 180 6.06 21.10 -0.87
C GLN A 180 6.23 20.52 0.54
N LEU A 181 5.43 19.50 0.89
CA LEU A 181 5.48 18.81 2.18
C LEU A 181 6.63 17.78 2.28
N GLY A 182 7.44 17.62 1.24
CA GLY A 182 8.52 16.63 1.21
C GLY A 182 8.03 15.18 1.16
N GLY A 183 6.84 14.95 0.61
CA GLY A 183 6.26 13.62 0.44
C GLY A 183 7.18 12.68 -0.34
N LYS A 184 7.21 11.42 0.06
CA LYS A 184 8.13 10.43 -0.52
C LYS A 184 7.63 9.90 -1.85
N ASN A 185 6.31 9.82 -2.05
CA ASN A 185 5.66 9.30 -3.25
C ASN A 185 4.35 10.04 -3.51
N TYR A 186 3.73 9.77 -4.66
CA TYR A 186 2.39 10.19 -5.02
C TYR A 186 1.62 9.00 -5.58
N VAL A 187 0.45 8.67 -5.01
CA VAL A 187 -0.37 7.55 -5.45
C VAL A 187 -1.43 8.00 -6.44
N LEU A 188 -1.72 7.16 -7.40
CA LEU A 188 -2.77 7.29 -8.41
C LEU A 188 -3.66 6.05 -8.32
N TRP A 189 -4.72 6.13 -7.52
CA TRP A 189 -5.75 5.11 -7.50
C TRP A 189 -6.81 5.42 -8.55
N GLY A 190 -7.06 4.45 -9.44
CA GLY A 190 -7.97 4.60 -10.57
C GLY A 190 -9.44 4.81 -10.19
N GLY A 191 -9.84 4.40 -8.98
CA GLY A 191 -11.14 4.68 -8.39
C GLY A 191 -12.33 4.32 -9.27
N ARG A 192 -12.63 5.16 -10.24
CA ARG A 192 -13.72 4.97 -11.21
C ARG A 192 -13.23 4.89 -12.67
N GLU A 193 -11.93 4.68 -12.87
CA GLU A 193 -11.36 4.46 -14.20
C GLU A 193 -11.67 3.04 -14.68
N GLY A 194 -12.83 2.90 -15.32
CA GLY A 194 -13.36 1.60 -15.72
C GLY A 194 -14.82 1.73 -16.19
N TYR A 195 -15.50 0.59 -16.34
CA TYR A 195 -16.85 0.57 -16.88
C TYR A 195 -17.75 -0.49 -16.26
N ASP A 196 -19.05 -0.28 -16.31
CA ASP A 196 -20.08 -1.23 -15.91
C ASP A 196 -20.65 -2.01 -17.09
N THR A 197 -20.66 -1.40 -18.30
CA THR A 197 -21.22 -1.99 -19.52
C THR A 197 -20.46 -1.53 -20.75
N LEU A 198 -20.32 -2.43 -21.72
CA LEU A 198 -19.74 -2.13 -23.03
C LEU A 198 -20.72 -1.45 -24.01
N LEU A 199 -21.96 -1.22 -23.58
CA LEU A 199 -22.98 -0.60 -24.46
C LEU A 199 -22.72 0.89 -24.72
N ASN A 200 -21.98 1.55 -23.84
CA ASN A 200 -21.66 2.98 -23.91
C ASN A 200 -20.17 3.28 -23.70
N THR A 201 -19.29 2.27 -23.77
CA THR A 201 -17.87 2.42 -23.47
C THR A 201 -17.02 2.15 -24.70
N ASP A 202 -16.15 3.08 -25.06
CA ASP A 202 -15.05 2.89 -26.02
C ASP A 202 -13.75 2.66 -25.24
N ILE A 203 -13.42 1.37 -25.00
CA ILE A 203 -12.23 0.97 -24.23
C ILE A 203 -10.96 1.59 -24.81
N LYS A 204 -10.83 1.64 -26.14
CA LYS A 204 -9.61 2.18 -26.75
C LYS A 204 -9.46 3.67 -26.47
N GLN A 205 -10.54 4.41 -26.64
CA GLN A 205 -10.59 5.84 -26.35
C GLN A 205 -10.25 6.13 -24.88
N GLU A 206 -10.87 5.40 -23.97
CA GLU A 206 -10.68 5.60 -22.52
C GLU A 206 -9.23 5.23 -22.08
N LEU A 207 -8.65 4.15 -22.62
CA LEU A 207 -7.25 3.82 -22.37
C LEU A 207 -6.27 4.87 -22.91
N ASP A 208 -6.54 5.43 -24.11
CA ASP A 208 -5.73 6.51 -24.68
C ASP A 208 -5.81 7.78 -23.81
N GLN A 209 -7.01 8.11 -23.29
CA GLN A 209 -7.22 9.23 -22.35
C GLN A 209 -6.46 8.99 -21.04
N TYR A 210 -6.57 7.81 -20.45
CA TYR A 210 -5.90 7.48 -19.20
C TYR A 210 -4.37 7.56 -19.36
N ALA A 211 -3.84 7.02 -20.44
CA ALA A 211 -2.41 7.12 -20.74
C ALA A 211 -1.95 8.57 -20.93
N ARG A 212 -2.74 9.41 -21.62
CA ARG A 212 -2.44 10.84 -21.76
C ARG A 212 -2.47 11.57 -20.42
N PHE A 213 -3.42 11.24 -19.56
CA PHE A 213 -3.51 11.80 -18.21
C PHE A 213 -2.25 11.50 -17.39
N LEU A 214 -1.81 10.24 -17.38
CA LEU A 214 -0.60 9.82 -16.68
C LEU A 214 0.66 10.49 -17.27
N SER A 215 0.75 10.60 -18.59
CA SER A 215 1.86 11.32 -19.26
C SER A 215 1.95 12.77 -18.81
N LEU A 216 0.80 13.47 -18.71
CA LEU A 216 0.76 14.86 -18.21
C LEU A 216 1.24 14.96 -16.76
N ILE A 217 0.96 13.98 -15.93
CA ILE A 217 1.41 13.95 -14.53
C ILE A 217 2.93 13.70 -14.46
N VAL A 218 3.46 12.78 -15.29
CA VAL A 218 4.91 12.55 -15.40
C VAL A 218 5.61 13.83 -15.87
N GLU A 219 5.13 14.47 -16.94
CA GLU A 219 5.66 15.75 -17.44
C GLU A 219 5.66 16.84 -16.35
N HIS A 220 4.55 16.93 -15.56
CA HIS A 220 4.44 17.92 -14.50
C HIS A 220 5.36 17.60 -13.30
N LYS A 221 5.47 16.34 -12.90
CA LYS A 221 6.42 15.87 -11.88
C LYS A 221 7.86 16.31 -12.20
N GLU A 222 8.29 16.08 -13.44
CA GLU A 222 9.62 16.50 -13.93
C GLU A 222 9.77 18.02 -13.84
N LYS A 223 8.77 18.76 -14.33
CA LYS A 223 8.75 20.23 -14.35
C LYS A 223 8.91 20.86 -12.97
N ILE A 224 8.27 20.30 -11.95
CA ILE A 224 8.34 20.83 -10.56
C ILE A 224 9.53 20.26 -9.79
N GLY A 225 10.28 19.30 -10.34
CA GLY A 225 11.42 18.66 -9.70
C GLY A 225 11.05 17.70 -8.56
N PHE A 226 9.85 17.14 -8.55
CA PHE A 226 9.46 16.15 -7.55
C PHE A 226 10.24 14.86 -7.73
N ARG A 227 11.01 14.46 -6.70
CA ARG A 227 11.89 13.28 -6.74
C ARG A 227 11.22 11.99 -6.29
N GLY A 228 10.03 12.09 -5.68
CA GLY A 228 9.24 10.92 -5.26
C GLY A 228 8.78 10.05 -6.43
N GLN A 229 8.36 8.83 -6.13
CA GLN A 229 7.78 7.95 -7.14
C GLN A 229 6.31 8.32 -7.41
N LEU A 230 5.87 8.14 -8.66
CA LEU A 230 4.45 8.04 -9.00
C LEU A 230 4.07 6.56 -8.90
N LEU A 231 2.98 6.27 -8.23
CA LEU A 231 2.53 4.91 -7.95
C LEU A 231 1.10 4.72 -8.46
N ILE A 232 0.86 3.73 -9.32
CA ILE A 232 -0.50 3.26 -9.62
C ILE A 232 -0.85 2.18 -8.60
N GLU A 233 -2.09 2.21 -8.14
CA GLU A 233 -2.65 1.22 -7.24
C GLU A 233 -3.68 0.37 -7.97
N PRO A 234 -3.35 -0.90 -8.29
CA PRO A 234 -4.24 -1.78 -9.02
C PRO A 234 -5.46 -2.18 -8.20
N LYS A 235 -6.64 -2.22 -8.86
CA LYS A 235 -7.89 -2.76 -8.33
C LYS A 235 -8.73 -3.37 -9.44
N PRO A 236 -9.30 -4.61 -9.28
CA PRO A 236 -10.02 -5.26 -10.38
C PRO A 236 -11.42 -4.73 -10.61
N CYS A 237 -12.10 -4.32 -9.56
CA CYS A 237 -13.50 -3.89 -9.55
C CYS A 237 -13.80 -3.11 -8.27
N GLU A 238 -15.05 -2.57 -8.17
CA GLU A 238 -15.51 -1.77 -7.04
C GLU A 238 -14.77 -0.42 -6.92
N PRO A 239 -15.47 0.69 -7.26
CA PRO A 239 -16.91 0.78 -7.49
C PRO A 239 -17.38 0.39 -8.90
N THR A 240 -16.52 0.34 -9.92
CA THR A 240 -16.92 -0.12 -11.25
C THR A 240 -16.85 -1.64 -11.37
N LYS A 241 -17.56 -2.20 -12.33
CA LYS A 241 -17.57 -3.65 -12.57
C LYS A 241 -16.22 -4.14 -13.10
N HIS A 242 -15.57 -3.34 -13.96
CA HIS A 242 -14.27 -3.63 -14.56
C HIS A 242 -13.40 -2.38 -14.52
N GLN A 243 -12.32 -2.39 -13.74
CA GLN A 243 -11.33 -1.33 -13.73
C GLN A 243 -10.20 -1.62 -14.72
N TYR A 244 -9.61 -0.56 -15.30
CA TYR A 244 -8.54 -0.68 -16.30
C TYR A 244 -7.21 -1.10 -15.69
N ASP A 245 -6.96 -0.74 -14.45
CA ASP A 245 -5.77 -1.07 -13.66
C ASP A 245 -5.98 -2.30 -12.76
N ARG A 246 -6.58 -3.35 -13.33
CA ARG A 246 -7.10 -4.53 -12.66
C ARG A 246 -6.13 -5.22 -11.66
N ASP A 247 -4.87 -5.45 -12.08
CA ASP A 247 -3.83 -6.19 -11.36
C ASP A 247 -2.45 -5.75 -11.86
N VAL A 248 -1.39 -6.23 -11.19
CA VAL A 248 0.00 -5.89 -11.54
C VAL A 248 0.31 -6.17 -13.00
N SER A 249 -0.06 -7.34 -13.51
CA SER A 249 0.22 -7.74 -14.91
C SER A 249 -0.49 -6.84 -15.92
N THR A 250 -1.75 -6.49 -15.65
CA THR A 250 -2.53 -5.59 -16.52
C THR A 250 -1.92 -4.18 -16.54
N VAL A 251 -1.51 -3.66 -15.36
CA VAL A 251 -0.88 -2.34 -15.28
C VAL A 251 0.48 -2.34 -16.01
N ILE A 252 1.30 -3.38 -15.85
CA ILE A 252 2.58 -3.51 -16.59
C ILE A 252 2.34 -3.45 -18.10
N ALA A 253 1.40 -4.26 -18.61
CA ALA A 253 1.07 -4.27 -20.03
C ALA A 253 0.58 -2.91 -20.54
N PHE A 254 -0.23 -2.21 -19.75
CA PHE A 254 -0.69 -0.86 -20.05
C PHE A 254 0.48 0.15 -20.08
N LEU A 255 1.30 0.18 -19.02
CA LEU A 255 2.44 1.10 -18.93
C LEU A 255 3.46 0.86 -20.05
N GLU A 256 3.75 -0.40 -20.38
CA GLU A 256 4.64 -0.77 -21.48
C GLU A 256 4.11 -0.27 -22.82
N LYS A 257 2.83 -0.54 -23.12
CA LYS A 257 2.15 -0.10 -24.34
C LYS A 257 2.26 1.41 -24.58
N TYR A 258 2.19 2.20 -23.54
CA TYR A 258 2.20 3.68 -23.64
C TYR A 258 3.54 4.33 -23.26
N GLY A 259 4.60 3.53 -23.05
CA GLY A 259 5.95 4.03 -22.76
C GLY A 259 6.09 4.70 -21.38
N LEU A 260 5.33 4.25 -20.39
CA LEU A 260 5.30 4.81 -19.03
C LEU A 260 5.95 3.92 -17.96
N LEU A 261 6.41 2.71 -18.34
CA LEU A 261 6.89 1.68 -17.40
C LEU A 261 8.07 2.16 -16.53
N ASP A 262 8.98 2.95 -17.11
CA ASP A 262 10.14 3.49 -16.38
C ASP A 262 9.78 4.64 -15.42
N SER A 263 8.66 5.31 -15.66
CA SER A 263 8.25 6.53 -14.95
C SER A 263 7.32 6.28 -13.76
N ILE A 264 6.63 5.13 -13.75
CA ILE A 264 5.58 4.79 -12.79
C ILE A 264 5.89 3.44 -12.15
N LYS A 265 5.68 3.35 -10.83
CA LYS A 265 5.76 2.12 -10.04
C LYS A 265 4.38 1.77 -9.50
N LEU A 266 4.29 0.75 -8.66
CA LEU A 266 3.02 0.26 -8.15
C LEU A 266 2.95 0.38 -6.63
N ASN A 267 1.77 0.74 -6.14
CA ASN A 267 1.33 0.60 -4.77
C ASN A 267 0.40 -0.60 -4.72
N ILE A 268 0.76 -1.66 -4.03
CA ILE A 268 0.02 -2.93 -4.10
C ILE A 268 -0.79 -3.10 -2.83
N GLU A 269 -2.10 -3.27 -2.99
CA GLU A 269 -2.99 -3.51 -1.87
C GLU A 269 -3.36 -4.99 -1.74
N ALA A 270 -3.32 -5.50 -0.50
CA ALA A 270 -3.60 -6.90 -0.21
C ALA A 270 -5.04 -7.30 -0.53
N ASN A 271 -6.02 -6.47 -0.18
CA ASN A 271 -7.43 -6.77 -0.46
C ASN A 271 -7.75 -6.69 -1.95
N HIS A 272 -7.12 -5.76 -2.69
CA HIS A 272 -7.27 -5.68 -4.14
C HIS A 272 -6.75 -6.94 -4.85
N ALA A 273 -5.64 -7.51 -4.40
CA ALA A 273 -5.16 -8.80 -4.89
C ALA A 273 -6.20 -9.91 -4.63
N THR A 274 -6.78 -9.95 -3.42
CA THR A 274 -7.85 -10.91 -3.06
C THR A 274 -9.07 -10.76 -3.98
N LEU A 275 -9.52 -9.54 -4.25
CA LEU A 275 -10.61 -9.24 -5.18
C LEU A 275 -10.31 -9.66 -6.62
N ALA A 276 -9.04 -9.56 -7.05
CA ALA A 276 -8.60 -10.03 -8.36
C ALA A 276 -8.53 -11.56 -8.48
N GLY A 277 -8.72 -12.29 -7.36
CA GLY A 277 -8.56 -13.75 -7.29
C GLY A 277 -7.10 -14.20 -7.29
N LEU A 278 -6.18 -13.32 -6.87
CA LEU A 278 -4.75 -13.54 -6.82
C LEU A 278 -4.26 -13.57 -5.36
N SER A 279 -3.13 -14.21 -5.10
CA SER A 279 -2.48 -14.06 -3.81
C SER A 279 -1.70 -12.73 -3.76
N PHE A 280 -1.65 -12.11 -2.59
CA PHE A 280 -0.88 -10.90 -2.38
C PHE A 280 0.62 -11.14 -2.62
N GLU A 281 1.14 -12.30 -2.20
CA GLU A 281 2.52 -12.72 -2.49
C GLU A 281 2.81 -12.70 -4.00
N HIS A 282 1.87 -13.20 -4.85
CA HIS A 282 2.04 -13.21 -6.31
C HIS A 282 2.19 -11.80 -6.85
N GLU A 283 1.32 -10.89 -6.47
CA GLU A 283 1.33 -9.51 -6.95
C GLU A 283 2.62 -8.79 -6.57
N VAL A 284 3.08 -8.94 -5.33
CA VAL A 284 4.35 -8.34 -4.88
C VAL A 284 5.55 -8.95 -5.62
N ALA A 285 5.63 -10.28 -5.71
CA ALA A 285 6.72 -10.97 -6.41
C ALA A 285 6.76 -10.63 -7.89
N ASN A 286 5.59 -10.48 -8.54
CA ASN A 286 5.46 -10.10 -9.94
C ASN A 286 5.95 -8.66 -10.16
N ALA A 287 5.52 -7.71 -9.34
CA ALA A 287 5.98 -6.33 -9.41
C ALA A 287 7.51 -6.20 -9.20
N ILE A 288 8.08 -6.96 -8.28
CA ILE A 288 9.54 -7.04 -8.07
C ILE A 288 10.23 -7.58 -9.32
N ALA A 289 9.73 -8.68 -9.91
CA ALA A 289 10.33 -9.30 -11.09
C ALA A 289 10.39 -8.37 -12.30
N TYR A 290 9.40 -7.48 -12.44
CA TYR A 290 9.36 -6.46 -13.51
C TYR A 290 10.00 -5.11 -13.09
N GLY A 291 10.55 -5.01 -11.88
CA GLY A 291 11.20 -3.78 -11.38
C GLY A 291 10.24 -2.61 -11.18
N VAL A 292 8.95 -2.86 -10.96
CA VAL A 292 7.90 -1.85 -10.77
C VAL A 292 7.34 -1.81 -9.34
N PHE A 293 7.89 -2.57 -8.42
CA PHE A 293 7.51 -2.52 -7.01
C PHE A 293 7.84 -1.15 -6.40
N GLY A 294 6.88 -0.53 -5.71
CA GLY A 294 7.03 0.80 -5.10
C GLY A 294 6.64 0.86 -3.63
N SER A 295 5.40 0.56 -3.31
CA SER A 295 4.83 0.66 -1.96
C SER A 295 3.73 -0.38 -1.75
N ILE A 296 3.21 -0.46 -0.52
CA ILE A 296 2.12 -1.35 -0.15
C ILE A 296 1.05 -0.58 0.61
N ASP A 297 -0.21 -0.81 0.26
CA ASP A 297 -1.35 -0.57 1.12
C ASP A 297 -1.68 -1.87 1.85
N ILE A 298 -1.40 -1.85 3.15
CA ILE A 298 -1.50 -3.05 3.97
C ILE A 298 -2.86 -3.16 4.65
N ASN A 299 -3.54 -4.22 4.31
CA ASN A 299 -4.77 -4.67 4.93
C ASN A 299 -4.92 -6.18 4.69
N ARG A 300 -6.11 -6.70 4.78
CA ARG A 300 -6.51 -8.02 4.28
C ARG A 300 -7.94 -7.99 3.77
N GLY A 301 -8.19 -8.77 2.74
CA GLY A 301 -9.52 -9.05 2.23
C GLY A 301 -10.12 -10.31 2.85
N ASP A 302 -11.37 -10.53 2.51
CA ASP A 302 -12.11 -11.75 2.79
C ASP A 302 -12.65 -12.31 1.45
N PRO A 303 -12.06 -13.40 0.92
CA PRO A 303 -12.47 -13.98 -0.36
C PRO A 303 -13.94 -14.38 -0.42
N GLN A 304 -14.57 -14.65 0.73
CA GLN A 304 -15.95 -15.06 0.81
C GLN A 304 -16.93 -13.89 0.70
N ASN A 305 -16.54 -12.71 1.13
CA ASN A 305 -17.38 -11.51 1.05
C ASN A 305 -17.43 -10.91 -0.37
N GLY A 306 -16.35 -10.97 -1.12
CA GLY A 306 -16.29 -10.50 -2.50
C GLY A 306 -16.37 -8.97 -2.66
N TRP A 307 -16.09 -8.20 -1.60
CA TRP A 307 -15.96 -6.74 -1.64
C TRP A 307 -14.74 -6.27 -0.85
N ASP A 308 -14.46 -4.97 -0.93
CA ASP A 308 -13.33 -4.33 -0.27
C ASP A 308 -13.59 -4.16 1.23
N THR A 309 -13.08 -5.09 2.02
CA THR A 309 -13.33 -5.13 3.46
C THR A 309 -12.32 -4.34 4.29
N ASP A 310 -11.14 -4.03 3.74
CA ASP A 310 -10.05 -3.26 4.37
C ASP A 310 -9.83 -3.62 5.84
N GLN A 311 -9.68 -4.90 6.13
CA GLN A 311 -9.43 -5.34 7.50
C GLN A 311 -7.96 -5.16 7.83
N PHE A 312 -7.63 -4.88 9.10
CA PHE A 312 -6.25 -4.93 9.55
C PHE A 312 -5.64 -6.30 9.33
N ASN A 313 -4.40 -6.34 8.84
CA ASN A 313 -3.66 -7.57 8.58
C ASN A 313 -3.41 -8.34 9.89
N ASN A 314 -3.60 -9.66 9.86
CA ASN A 314 -3.39 -10.56 10.99
C ASN A 314 -2.77 -11.92 10.59
N ASP A 315 -2.45 -12.11 9.31
CA ASP A 315 -1.79 -13.33 8.82
C ASP A 315 -0.26 -13.15 8.81
N CYS A 316 0.38 -13.63 9.86
CA CYS A 316 1.84 -13.57 9.98
C CYS A 316 2.57 -14.42 8.93
N LYS A 317 1.96 -15.52 8.44
CA LYS A 317 2.57 -16.37 7.40
C LYS A 317 2.64 -15.63 6.08
N GLU A 318 1.53 -15.05 5.64
CA GLU A 318 1.47 -14.27 4.40
C GLU A 318 2.44 -13.08 4.46
N MET A 319 2.41 -12.32 5.54
CA MET A 319 3.32 -11.18 5.72
C MET A 319 4.80 -11.61 5.73
N THR A 320 5.13 -12.78 6.29
CA THR A 320 6.50 -13.33 6.26
C THR A 320 6.97 -13.59 4.83
N LEU A 321 6.12 -14.18 3.99
CA LEU A 321 6.45 -14.46 2.57
C LEU A 321 6.69 -13.15 1.81
N ILE A 322 5.79 -12.19 1.97
CA ILE A 322 5.89 -10.88 1.31
C ILE A 322 7.14 -10.13 1.73
N LEU A 323 7.41 -10.05 3.04
CA LEU A 323 8.62 -9.40 3.56
C LEU A 323 9.89 -10.13 3.13
N THR A 324 9.85 -11.46 2.96
CA THR A 324 10.99 -12.19 2.39
C THR A 324 11.29 -11.72 0.97
N HIS A 325 10.29 -11.57 0.10
CA HIS A 325 10.48 -11.03 -1.26
C HIS A 325 11.01 -9.59 -1.23
N ILE A 326 10.40 -8.71 -0.43
CA ILE A 326 10.80 -7.30 -0.33
C ILE A 326 12.23 -7.18 0.19
N LEU A 327 12.62 -7.92 1.23
CA LEU A 327 13.97 -7.86 1.78
C LEU A 327 15.02 -8.42 0.80
N MET A 328 14.69 -9.48 0.06
CA MET A 328 15.59 -10.03 -0.97
C MET A 328 15.79 -9.07 -2.15
N ASP A 329 14.84 -8.16 -2.42
CA ASP A 329 14.96 -7.06 -3.40
C ASP A 329 15.65 -5.81 -2.82
N GLY A 330 16.12 -5.86 -1.57
CA GLY A 330 16.82 -4.75 -0.90
C GLY A 330 15.94 -3.84 -0.06
N GLY A 331 14.66 -4.17 0.13
CA GLY A 331 13.70 -3.41 0.92
C GLY A 331 13.03 -2.27 0.15
N PHE A 332 12.20 -1.50 0.85
CA PHE A 332 11.59 -0.30 0.27
C PHE A 332 12.65 0.76 -0.07
N LYS A 333 12.46 1.43 -1.19
CA LYS A 333 13.25 2.62 -1.58
C LYS A 333 12.65 3.88 -0.95
N SER A 334 11.51 4.32 -1.44
CA SER A 334 10.76 5.47 -0.92
C SER A 334 9.39 5.08 -0.34
N GLY A 335 8.88 3.90 -0.69
CA GLY A 335 7.61 3.36 -0.19
C GLY A 335 7.66 2.89 1.26
N GLY A 336 6.61 2.20 1.67
CA GLY A 336 6.43 1.64 3.00
C GLY A 336 5.12 0.86 3.06
N PHE A 337 4.66 0.54 4.28
CA PHE A 337 3.36 -0.07 4.54
C PHE A 337 2.37 1.01 5.00
N ASN A 338 1.50 1.50 4.12
CA ASN A 338 0.39 2.33 4.55
C ASN A 338 -0.76 1.43 5.04
N PHE A 339 -1.25 1.66 6.25
CA PHE A 339 -2.41 0.94 6.78
C PHE A 339 -3.70 1.47 6.14
N ASP A 340 -3.99 1.03 4.92
CA ASP A 340 -5.29 1.23 4.29
C ASP A 340 -6.30 0.24 4.87
N ALA A 341 -6.58 0.43 6.16
CA ALA A 341 -7.37 -0.48 6.95
C ALA A 341 -8.33 0.27 7.86
N LYS A 342 -9.54 -0.28 8.00
CA LYS A 342 -10.62 0.31 8.78
C LYS A 342 -11.07 -0.60 9.92
N LEU A 343 -11.52 0.02 11.02
CA LEU A 343 -12.10 -0.69 12.14
C LEU A 343 -13.34 -1.50 11.71
N ARG A 344 -13.64 -2.56 12.42
CA ARG A 344 -14.95 -3.21 12.27
C ARG A 344 -16.02 -2.34 12.91
N ARG A 345 -17.22 -2.33 12.31
CA ARG A 345 -18.36 -1.48 12.72
C ARG A 345 -18.73 -1.61 14.20
N GLN A 346 -18.39 -2.72 14.86
CA GLN A 346 -18.66 -2.97 16.28
C GLN A 346 -17.54 -2.44 17.21
N SER A 347 -16.41 -2.01 16.69
CA SER A 347 -15.27 -1.48 17.44
C SER A 347 -15.45 0.03 17.62
N ILE A 348 -16.27 0.41 18.59
CA ILE A 348 -16.74 1.79 18.80
C ILE A 348 -16.01 2.58 19.88
N ASP A 349 -15.16 1.89 20.67
CA ASP A 349 -14.40 2.54 21.72
C ASP A 349 -13.24 3.36 21.14
N ILE A 350 -12.83 4.42 21.83
CA ILE A 350 -11.85 5.37 21.31
C ILE A 350 -10.44 4.78 21.21
N ASP A 351 -10.14 3.75 21.99
CA ASP A 351 -8.87 3.01 21.98
C ASP A 351 -8.80 1.91 20.91
N ASP A 352 -9.95 1.47 20.37
CA ASP A 352 -9.98 0.46 19.31
C ASP A 352 -9.10 0.83 18.10
N ILE A 353 -9.01 2.13 17.77
CA ILE A 353 -8.18 2.59 16.67
C ILE A 353 -6.67 2.37 16.94
N PHE A 354 -6.24 2.51 18.19
CA PHE A 354 -4.87 2.19 18.60
C PHE A 354 -4.64 0.70 18.59
N ILE A 355 -5.52 -0.09 19.20
CA ILE A 355 -5.42 -1.54 19.32
C ILE A 355 -5.33 -2.20 17.93
N ALA A 356 -6.14 -1.75 16.98
CA ALA A 356 -6.12 -2.27 15.63
C ALA A 356 -4.78 -2.01 14.91
N HIS A 357 -4.25 -0.79 15.00
CA HIS A 357 -2.94 -0.46 14.42
C HIS A 357 -1.81 -1.20 15.13
N ILE A 358 -1.82 -1.26 16.46
CA ILE A 358 -0.83 -2.03 17.24
C ILE A 358 -0.79 -3.47 16.77
N GLY A 359 -1.96 -4.12 16.67
CA GLY A 359 -2.06 -5.51 16.20
C GLY A 359 -1.49 -5.70 14.81
N GLY A 360 -1.83 -4.82 13.85
CA GLY A 360 -1.31 -4.87 12.49
C GLY A 360 0.21 -4.64 12.40
N ILE A 361 0.73 -3.68 13.17
CA ILE A 361 2.16 -3.36 13.23
C ILE A 361 2.95 -4.51 13.85
N ASP A 362 2.44 -5.11 14.93
CA ASP A 362 3.07 -6.26 15.57
C ASP A 362 3.12 -7.49 14.64
N VAL A 363 2.10 -7.73 13.84
CA VAL A 363 2.12 -8.79 12.81
C VAL A 363 3.24 -8.54 11.79
N LEU A 364 3.39 -7.29 11.31
CA LEU A 364 4.47 -6.94 10.39
C LEU A 364 5.87 -7.08 11.05
N ALA A 365 6.01 -6.67 12.30
CA ALA A 365 7.28 -6.78 13.04
C ALA A 365 7.68 -8.24 13.25
N LYS A 366 6.74 -9.09 13.67
CA LYS A 366 6.94 -10.54 13.80
C LYS A 366 7.29 -11.19 12.47
N ALA A 367 6.56 -10.84 11.42
CA ALA A 367 6.79 -11.34 10.07
C ALA A 367 8.18 -10.92 9.54
N LEU A 368 8.63 -9.71 9.81
CA LEU A 368 9.98 -9.25 9.45
C LEU A 368 11.09 -10.07 10.14
N ILE A 369 10.90 -10.39 11.43
CA ILE A 369 11.83 -11.25 12.19
C ILE A 369 11.86 -12.66 11.59
N ASN A 370 10.71 -13.21 11.19
CA ASN A 370 10.64 -14.51 10.52
C ASN A 370 11.33 -14.47 9.14
N ALA A 371 11.04 -13.44 8.34
CA ALA A 371 11.63 -13.27 7.02
C ALA A 371 13.17 -13.15 7.08
N SER A 372 13.71 -12.43 8.07
CA SER A 372 15.14 -12.32 8.25
C SER A 372 15.80 -13.68 8.53
N ARG A 373 15.19 -14.50 9.38
CA ARG A 373 15.68 -15.87 9.68
C ARG A 373 15.66 -16.76 8.43
N ILE A 374 14.60 -16.69 7.63
CA ILE A 374 14.50 -17.43 6.35
C ILE A 374 15.61 -17.01 5.38
N ILE A 375 15.93 -15.72 5.32
CA ILE A 375 17.00 -15.19 4.48
C ILE A 375 18.38 -15.62 4.98
N GLU A 376 18.64 -15.51 6.29
CA GLU A 376 19.90 -15.88 6.92
C GLU A 376 20.19 -17.39 6.84
N ASP A 377 19.16 -18.23 6.93
CA ASP A 377 19.25 -19.70 6.76
C ASP A 377 19.67 -20.10 5.34
N LYS A 378 19.38 -19.29 4.33
CA LYS A 378 19.70 -19.52 2.91
C LYS A 378 19.11 -20.80 2.29
N PHE A 379 18.21 -21.49 3.00
CA PHE A 379 17.60 -22.72 2.49
C PHE A 379 16.86 -22.49 1.18
N LEU A 380 15.95 -21.50 1.13
CA LEU A 380 15.17 -21.19 -0.08
C LEU A 380 16.05 -20.68 -1.23
N GLU A 381 17.05 -19.85 -0.92
CA GLU A 381 18.01 -19.37 -1.93
C GLU A 381 18.80 -20.51 -2.53
N SER A 382 19.36 -21.37 -1.68
CA SER A 382 20.13 -22.55 -2.10
C SER A 382 19.29 -23.51 -2.93
N PHE A 383 18.03 -23.73 -2.51
CA PHE A 383 17.09 -24.58 -3.22
C PHE A 383 16.78 -24.02 -4.63
N LYS A 384 16.49 -22.72 -4.75
CA LYS A 384 16.27 -22.06 -6.06
C LYS A 384 17.51 -22.14 -6.93
N ASN A 385 18.69 -21.88 -6.37
CA ASN A 385 19.96 -21.93 -7.10
C ASN A 385 20.24 -23.32 -7.68
N GLU A 386 19.99 -24.39 -6.89
CA GLU A 386 20.15 -25.76 -7.35
C GLU A 386 19.11 -26.14 -8.42
N ARG A 387 17.85 -25.72 -8.21
CA ARG A 387 16.76 -25.98 -9.18
C ARG A 387 17.05 -25.43 -10.56
N TYR A 388 17.62 -24.25 -10.66
CA TYR A 388 17.92 -23.56 -11.92
C TYR A 388 19.39 -23.64 -12.34
N ARG A 389 20.21 -24.47 -11.68
CA ARG A 389 21.65 -24.56 -11.95
C ARG A 389 21.97 -24.87 -13.41
N ALA A 390 21.18 -25.73 -14.06
CA ALA A 390 21.37 -26.09 -15.47
C ALA A 390 21.26 -24.90 -16.41
N TRP A 391 20.46 -23.88 -16.10
CA TRP A 391 20.32 -22.65 -16.89
C TRP A 391 21.51 -21.68 -16.78
N LYS A 392 22.51 -22.00 -15.94
CA LYS A 392 23.74 -21.21 -15.77
C LYS A 392 24.89 -21.69 -16.68
N THR A 393 24.70 -22.76 -17.49
CA THR A 393 25.66 -23.23 -18.45
C THR A 393 25.78 -22.30 -19.65
N GLU A 394 26.87 -22.35 -20.42
CA GLU A 394 27.08 -21.50 -21.58
C GLU A 394 26.05 -21.78 -22.68
N GLU A 395 25.72 -23.04 -22.91
CA GLU A 395 24.68 -23.47 -23.85
C GLU A 395 23.32 -22.87 -23.50
N SER A 396 22.89 -23.00 -22.23
CA SER A 396 21.61 -22.46 -21.79
C SER A 396 21.57 -20.92 -21.86
N LYS A 397 22.67 -20.24 -21.59
CA LYS A 397 22.78 -18.78 -21.79
C LYS A 397 22.66 -18.40 -23.28
N ASN A 398 23.22 -19.19 -24.19
CA ASN A 398 23.10 -18.96 -25.63
C ASN A 398 21.66 -19.15 -26.13
N ILE A 399 20.92 -20.12 -25.56
CA ILE A 399 19.48 -20.28 -25.82
C ILE A 399 18.74 -19.00 -25.41
N LEU A 400 18.92 -18.53 -24.15
CA LEU A 400 18.21 -17.37 -23.61
C LEU A 400 18.59 -16.06 -24.32
N SER A 401 19.81 -15.91 -24.80
CA SER A 401 20.26 -14.71 -25.51
C SER A 401 19.83 -14.62 -26.99
N GLY A 402 19.09 -15.62 -27.48
CA GLY A 402 18.61 -15.66 -28.86
C GLY A 402 19.70 -15.94 -29.88
N LYS A 403 20.84 -16.52 -29.46
CA LYS A 403 21.93 -16.89 -30.38
C LYS A 403 21.63 -18.14 -31.24
N PHE A 404 20.72 -18.99 -30.76
CA PHE A 404 20.33 -20.21 -31.44
C PHE A 404 18.99 -20.07 -32.15
N SER A 405 18.89 -20.61 -33.38
CA SER A 405 17.61 -20.88 -34.04
C SER A 405 16.86 -22.02 -33.33
N LEU A 406 15.61 -22.26 -33.70
CA LEU A 406 14.86 -23.39 -33.15
C LEU A 406 15.54 -24.73 -33.52
N GLU A 407 16.04 -24.86 -34.71
CA GLU A 407 16.76 -26.05 -35.20
C GLU A 407 18.03 -26.31 -34.40
N GLU A 408 18.79 -25.28 -34.06
CA GLU A 408 20.00 -25.40 -33.23
C GLU A 408 19.66 -25.74 -31.77
N VAL A 409 18.56 -25.22 -31.24
CA VAL A 409 18.11 -25.54 -29.86
C VAL A 409 17.72 -27.00 -29.71
N ILE A 410 17.18 -27.63 -30.78
CA ILE A 410 16.74 -29.04 -30.75
C ILE A 410 17.82 -30.04 -31.21
N GLU A 411 19.00 -29.58 -31.59
CA GLU A 411 20.11 -30.46 -31.88
C GLU A 411 20.47 -31.33 -30.67
N ASN A 412 20.67 -32.63 -30.89
CA ASN A 412 21.05 -33.59 -29.84
C ASN A 412 20.07 -33.66 -28.64
N ILE A 413 18.77 -33.55 -28.93
CA ILE A 413 17.72 -33.67 -27.88
C ILE A 413 17.83 -35.00 -27.11
N ASN A 414 17.78 -34.90 -25.79
CA ASN A 414 17.76 -36.06 -24.90
C ASN A 414 16.52 -36.02 -24.03
N GLU A 415 15.91 -37.17 -23.78
CA GLU A 415 14.78 -37.27 -22.84
C GLU A 415 15.21 -36.95 -21.42
N PRO A 416 14.61 -35.94 -20.77
CA PRO A 416 14.98 -35.55 -19.40
C PRO A 416 14.47 -36.54 -18.37
N LYS A 417 15.22 -36.73 -17.29
CA LYS A 417 14.73 -37.45 -16.12
C LYS A 417 13.72 -36.58 -15.35
N ILE A 418 12.53 -37.12 -15.09
CA ILE A 418 11.52 -36.46 -14.26
C ILE A 418 12.07 -36.30 -12.83
N LYS A 419 12.02 -35.08 -12.30
CA LYS A 419 12.47 -34.73 -10.95
C LYS A 419 11.33 -34.14 -10.14
N SER A 420 11.29 -34.47 -8.85
CA SER A 420 10.33 -33.86 -7.91
C SER A 420 10.64 -32.37 -7.70
N GLY A 421 9.58 -31.54 -7.69
CA GLY A 421 9.65 -30.11 -7.33
C GLY A 421 9.73 -29.85 -5.84
N LYS A 422 9.51 -30.88 -5.00
CA LYS A 422 9.62 -30.82 -3.52
C LYS A 422 8.70 -29.78 -2.84
N GLN A 423 7.52 -29.53 -3.41
CA GLN A 423 6.56 -28.55 -2.88
C GLN A 423 6.22 -28.79 -1.40
N GLU A 424 5.93 -30.03 -1.01
CA GLU A 424 5.58 -30.39 0.36
C GLU A 424 6.74 -30.12 1.35
N LEU A 425 7.98 -30.27 0.90
CA LEU A 425 9.16 -29.91 1.71
C LEU A 425 9.23 -28.41 1.94
N LEU A 426 8.94 -27.59 0.89
CA LEU A 426 8.94 -26.14 0.97
C LEU A 426 7.80 -25.63 1.85
N GLU A 427 6.60 -26.19 1.69
CA GLU A 427 5.44 -25.88 2.55
C GLU A 427 5.71 -26.21 4.02
N LYS A 428 6.30 -27.38 4.30
CA LYS A 428 6.73 -27.76 5.64
C LYS A 428 7.77 -26.78 6.21
N TYR A 429 8.75 -26.39 5.39
CA TYR A 429 9.78 -25.42 5.80
C TYR A 429 9.15 -24.09 6.19
N ILE A 430 8.28 -23.54 5.36
CA ILE A 430 7.59 -22.26 5.64
C ILE A 430 6.73 -22.39 6.89
N SER A 431 5.94 -23.44 7.03
CA SER A 431 5.08 -23.65 8.22
C SER A 431 5.90 -23.69 9.53
N ASN A 432 7.07 -24.30 9.50
CA ASN A 432 7.96 -24.36 10.68
C ASN A 432 8.62 -23.03 11.01
N ASN A 433 8.80 -22.13 10.03
CA ASN A 433 9.50 -20.86 10.20
C ASN A 433 8.59 -19.65 10.34
N THR A 434 7.28 -19.81 10.15
CA THR A 434 6.28 -18.74 10.29
C THR A 434 5.40 -18.88 11.52
N CYS A 435 5.23 -20.11 12.02
CA CYS A 435 4.61 -20.39 13.30
C CYS A 435 5.72 -20.45 14.37
N LEU A 436 6.01 -19.36 15.04
CA LEU A 436 6.82 -19.37 16.24
C LEU A 436 6.03 -20.10 17.33
N LEU A 437 6.16 -21.42 17.39
CA LEU A 437 5.89 -22.13 18.62
C LEU A 437 6.95 -21.70 19.64
N TYR A 438 6.52 -21.23 20.79
CA TYR A 438 7.35 -21.02 21.97
C TYR A 438 8.28 -22.22 22.18
N THR A 439 9.55 -22.07 21.91
CA THR A 439 10.61 -22.91 22.42
C THR A 439 11.68 -22.03 23.03
N SER A 440 11.28 -21.19 23.98
CA SER A 440 12.20 -20.86 25.06
C SER A 440 12.13 -22.04 26.03
N PRO A 441 13.25 -22.69 26.36
CA PRO A 441 13.23 -23.65 27.45
C PRO A 441 12.75 -22.93 28.71
N SER A 442 11.67 -23.45 29.29
CA SER A 442 11.19 -22.98 30.58
C SER A 442 12.37 -23.01 31.58
N PRO A 443 12.58 -21.94 32.38
CA PRO A 443 13.58 -21.97 33.44
C PRO A 443 13.32 -23.02 34.52
N ARG A 444 12.35 -23.91 34.33
CA ARG A 444 11.97 -24.96 35.31
C ARG A 444 12.60 -26.31 35.04
N ASP A 445 13.39 -26.46 33.98
CA ASP A 445 14.07 -27.72 33.63
C ASP A 445 15.61 -27.66 33.81
N SER A 446 16.07 -26.80 34.71
CA SER A 446 17.48 -26.78 35.16
C SER A 446 17.62 -27.10 36.65
#